data_758ad294eb4178e795345663198c20cc
#
_entry.id   758ad294eb4178e795345663198c20cc
#
_cell.length_a   1.000
_cell.length_b   1.000
_cell.length_c   1.000
_cell.angle_alpha   90.00
_cell.angle_beta   90.00
_cell.angle_gamma   90.00
#
_symmetry.space_group_name_H-M   'P 1'
#
loop_
_entity.id
_entity.type
_entity.pdbx_description
1 polymer ?
#
loop_
_entity_poly.entity_id
_entity_poly.type
_entity_poly.pdbx_seq_one_letter_code
_entity_poly.pdbx_strand_id
1 'polypeptide(L)'
;MSDDEYRKLQEALVNRPSMGVIIQGTGGLRKVRWKLEGRGKSGGARVIYYWMMEAQQIYMLYGFSKNEQENLTSAQKKLLKQIVERWSDG
;
A
#
# COMPACT_ATOMS: atom_id res chain seq x y z
N MET A 1 11.43 -3.56 7.03
CA MET A 1 11.37 -2.09 7.02
C MET A 1 11.56 -1.59 8.44
N SER A 2 12.45 -0.65 8.64
CA SER A 2 12.68 -0.07 9.96
C SER A 2 11.54 0.87 10.35
N ASP A 3 11.49 1.23 11.63
CA ASP A 3 10.46 2.16 12.11
C ASP A 3 10.61 3.53 11.46
N ASP A 4 11.85 3.98 11.24
CA ASP A 4 12.09 5.25 10.57
C ASP A 4 11.62 5.23 9.12
N GLU A 5 11.88 4.15 8.42
CA GLU A 5 11.46 4.01 7.03
C GLU A 5 9.94 3.96 6.93
N TYR A 6 9.31 3.28 7.86
CA TYR A 6 7.86 3.19 7.88
C TYR A 6 7.25 4.57 8.15
N ARG A 7 7.83 5.33 9.07
CA ARG A 7 7.36 6.68 9.37
C ARG A 7 7.51 7.60 8.16
N LYS A 8 8.64 7.51 7.46
CA LYS A 8 8.84 8.31 6.24
C LYS A 8 7.81 7.99 5.18
N LEU A 9 7.47 6.71 5.03
CA LEU A 9 6.45 6.30 4.10
C LEU A 9 5.09 6.86 4.51
N GLN A 10 4.74 6.78 5.78
CA GLN A 10 3.48 7.32 6.26
C GLN A 10 3.38 8.82 6.00
N GLU A 11 4.44 9.56 6.28
CA GLU A 11 4.47 10.99 6.04
C GLU A 11 4.31 11.32 4.56
N ALA A 12 4.98 10.56 3.70
CA ALA A 12 4.88 10.76 2.27
C ALA A 12 3.45 10.53 1.78
N LEU A 13 2.79 9.50 2.28
CA LEU A 13 1.41 9.19 1.90
C LEU A 13 0.42 10.22 2.44
N VAL A 14 0.67 10.74 3.64
CA VAL A 14 -0.19 11.80 4.18
C VAL A 14 -0.09 13.06 3.31
N ASN A 15 1.10 13.39 2.85
CA ASN A 15 1.31 14.56 1.99
C ASN A 15 0.78 14.34 0.57
N ARG A 16 0.88 13.12 0.07
CA ARG A 16 0.42 12.79 -1.29
C ARG A 16 -0.28 11.43 -1.29
N PRO A 17 -1.53 11.38 -0.83
CA PRO A 17 -2.25 10.10 -0.79
C PRO A 17 -2.41 9.42 -2.15
N SER A 18 -2.36 10.19 -3.21
CA SER A 18 -2.52 9.66 -4.57
C SER A 18 -1.22 9.20 -5.20
N MET A 19 -0.11 9.17 -4.45
CA MET A 19 1.17 8.81 -5.06
C MET A 19 1.23 7.36 -5.52
N GLY A 20 0.46 6.48 -4.91
CA GLY A 20 0.38 5.09 -5.33
C GLY A 20 -0.58 4.91 -6.49
N VAL A 21 -0.37 3.86 -7.27
CA VAL A 21 -1.18 3.55 -8.44
C VAL A 21 -2.38 2.71 -8.01
N ILE A 22 -3.55 3.05 -8.51
CA ILE A 22 -4.76 2.29 -8.22
C ILE A 22 -4.65 0.89 -8.82
N ILE A 23 -4.98 -0.11 -8.02
CA ILE A 23 -5.02 -1.50 -8.46
C ILE A 23 -6.44 -1.78 -8.92
N GLN A 24 -6.60 -2.09 -10.20
CA GLN A 24 -7.91 -2.31 -10.78
C GLN A 24 -8.61 -3.50 -10.14
N GLY A 25 -9.92 -3.39 -10.00
CA GLY A 25 -10.72 -4.47 -9.48
C GLY A 25 -10.67 -4.65 -7.98
N THR A 26 -10.16 -3.66 -7.25
CA THR A 26 -9.99 -3.78 -5.80
C THR A 26 -10.82 -2.78 -5.00
N GLY A 27 -11.57 -1.92 -5.67
CA GLY A 27 -12.39 -0.93 -4.96
C GLY A 27 -11.62 0.28 -4.44
N GLY A 28 -10.41 0.49 -4.93
CA GLY A 28 -9.65 1.69 -4.58
C GLY A 28 -8.34 1.45 -3.86
N LEU A 29 -7.92 0.20 -3.79
CA LEU A 29 -6.59 -0.07 -3.22
C LEU A 29 -5.50 0.52 -4.11
N ARG A 30 -4.44 0.99 -3.50
CA ARG A 30 -3.31 1.56 -4.20
C ARG A 30 -2.04 0.82 -3.83
N LYS A 31 -1.11 0.77 -4.78
CA LYS A 31 0.20 0.18 -4.58
C LYS A 31 1.24 1.28 -4.74
N VAL A 32 2.10 1.43 -3.75
CA VAL A 32 3.21 2.37 -3.83
C VAL A 32 4.53 1.61 -3.74
N ARG A 33 5.49 2.03 -4.54
CA ARG A 33 6.86 1.52 -4.47
C ARG A 33 7.63 2.38 -3.49
N TRP A 34 8.29 1.74 -2.57
CA TRP A 34 9.08 2.46 -1.58
C TRP A 34 10.50 1.93 -1.54
N LYS A 35 11.45 2.80 -1.78
CA LYS A 35 12.84 2.42 -1.80
C LYS A 35 13.37 2.38 -0.38
N LEU A 36 13.97 1.25 0.00
CA LEU A 36 14.55 1.08 1.32
C LEU A 36 16.00 1.50 1.29
N GLU A 37 16.39 2.35 2.23
CA GLU A 37 17.76 2.82 2.33
C GLU A 37 18.70 1.69 2.71
N GLY A 38 19.90 1.69 2.14
CA GLY A 38 20.93 0.73 2.47
C GLY A 38 20.73 -0.66 1.91
N ARG A 39 19.66 -0.88 1.18
CA ARG A 39 19.37 -2.20 0.63
C ARG A 39 19.87 -2.42 -0.79
N GLY A 40 20.44 -1.41 -1.40
CA GLY A 40 20.97 -1.54 -2.75
C GLY A 40 19.90 -1.77 -3.80
N LYS A 41 20.26 -2.51 -4.84
CA LYS A 41 19.47 -2.56 -6.08
C LYS A 41 18.14 -3.27 -5.96
N SER A 42 18.02 -4.24 -5.10
CA SER A 42 16.82 -5.06 -5.00
C SER A 42 15.95 -4.69 -3.82
N GLY A 43 16.27 -3.60 -3.15
CA GLY A 43 15.69 -3.27 -1.87
C GLY A 43 14.35 -2.60 -1.89
N GLY A 44 13.66 -2.62 -2.99
CA GLY A 44 12.36 -1.97 -3.04
C GLY A 44 11.27 -2.74 -2.32
N ALA A 45 10.41 -2.03 -1.65
CA ALA A 45 9.20 -2.60 -1.06
C ALA A 45 7.99 -2.14 -1.86
N ARG A 46 6.96 -2.97 -1.84
CA ARG A 46 5.64 -2.63 -2.38
C ARG A 46 4.71 -2.56 -1.19
N VAL A 47 3.98 -1.47 -1.05
CA VAL A 47 3.03 -1.29 0.04
C VAL A 47 1.65 -1.07 -0.54
N ILE A 48 0.71 -1.84 -0.04
CA ILE A 48 -0.69 -1.72 -0.45
C ILE A 48 -1.42 -0.93 0.63
N TYR A 49 -2.11 0.11 0.22
CA TYR A 49 -2.84 0.94 1.16
C TYR A 49 -4.18 1.34 0.58
N TYR A 50 -5.06 1.79 1.45
CA TYR A 50 -6.36 2.32 1.07
C TYR A 50 -6.46 3.76 1.56
N TRP A 51 -6.81 4.67 0.66
CA TRP A 51 -7.00 6.08 0.98
C TRP A 51 -8.50 6.34 1.09
N MET A 52 -8.96 6.50 2.32
CA MET A 52 -10.34 6.87 2.58
C MET A 52 -10.43 8.39 2.55
N MET A 53 -10.85 8.93 1.40
CA MET A 53 -10.82 10.36 1.16
C MET A 53 -11.74 11.14 2.09
N GLU A 54 -12.91 10.62 2.35
CA GLU A 54 -13.88 11.30 3.20
C GLU A 54 -13.38 11.50 4.61
N ALA A 55 -12.70 10.52 5.15
CA ALA A 55 -12.15 10.59 6.50
C ALA A 55 -10.73 11.15 6.53
N GLN A 56 -10.14 11.37 5.37
CA GLN A 56 -8.74 11.80 5.24
C GLN A 56 -7.79 10.86 5.98
N GLN A 57 -8.04 9.58 5.86
CA GLN A 57 -7.24 8.55 6.52
C GLN A 57 -6.64 7.60 5.51
N ILE A 58 -5.48 7.07 5.86
CA ILE A 58 -4.79 6.09 5.05
C ILE A 58 -4.60 4.84 5.87
N TYR A 59 -5.03 3.72 5.31
CA TYR A 59 -4.89 2.41 5.96
C TYR A 59 -3.82 1.62 5.25
N MET A 60 -2.76 1.30 5.98
CA MET A 60 -1.66 0.48 5.47
C MET A 60 -2.06 -0.97 5.66
N LEU A 61 -2.21 -1.70 4.58
CA LEU A 61 -2.80 -3.03 4.63
C LEU A 61 -1.81 -4.17 4.48
N TYR A 62 -0.83 -4.03 3.60
CA TYR A 62 0.02 -5.15 3.29
C TYR A 62 1.30 -4.66 2.62
N GLY A 63 2.41 -5.28 2.97
CA GLY A 63 3.68 -4.94 2.35
C GLY A 63 4.41 -6.20 1.93
N PHE A 64 5.14 -6.11 0.84
CA PHE A 64 5.96 -7.21 0.38
C PHE A 64 7.18 -6.68 -0.35
N SER A 65 8.23 -7.47 -0.41
CA SER A 65 9.41 -7.07 -1.14
C SER A 65 9.28 -7.44 -2.61
N LYS A 66 9.98 -6.70 -3.46
CA LYS A 66 10.00 -6.99 -4.88
C LYS A 66 10.50 -8.42 -5.17
N ASN A 67 11.37 -8.93 -4.31
CA ASN A 67 11.92 -10.27 -4.48
C ASN A 67 10.93 -11.37 -4.17
N GLU A 68 9.94 -11.09 -3.34
CA GLU A 68 8.92 -12.07 -3.00
C GLU A 68 7.84 -12.16 -4.07
N GLN A 69 7.39 -11.02 -4.55
CA GLN A 69 6.36 -10.96 -5.59
C GLN A 69 6.33 -9.56 -6.17
N GLU A 70 5.85 -9.43 -7.39
CA GLU A 70 5.74 -8.12 -8.02
C GLU A 70 4.38 -7.47 -7.81
N ASN A 71 3.34 -8.28 -7.79
CA ASN A 71 1.98 -7.81 -7.67
C ASN A 71 1.23 -8.67 -6.68
N LEU A 72 0.07 -8.18 -6.26
CA LEU A 72 -0.82 -8.99 -5.45
C LEU A 72 -1.29 -10.20 -6.24
N THR A 73 -1.37 -11.33 -5.55
CA THR A 73 -2.00 -12.50 -6.15
C THR A 73 -3.51 -12.28 -6.22
N SER A 74 -4.19 -13.10 -7.03
CA SER A 74 -5.65 -13.00 -7.13
C SER A 74 -6.32 -13.22 -5.78
N ALA A 75 -5.82 -14.16 -5.01
CA ALA A 75 -6.37 -14.43 -3.68
C ALA A 75 -6.18 -13.25 -2.74
N GLN A 76 -5.01 -12.62 -2.78
CA GLN A 76 -4.74 -11.45 -1.96
C GLN A 76 -5.61 -10.28 -2.34
N LYS A 77 -5.80 -10.04 -3.65
CA LYS A 77 -6.69 -8.98 -4.12
C LYS A 77 -8.09 -9.16 -3.59
N LYS A 78 -8.58 -10.39 -3.68
CA LYS A 78 -9.94 -10.69 -3.25
C LYS A 78 -10.12 -10.44 -1.76
N LEU A 79 -9.16 -10.89 -0.97
CA LEU A 79 -9.22 -10.72 0.47
C LEU A 79 -9.19 -9.23 0.86
N LEU A 80 -8.25 -8.48 0.29
CA LEU A 80 -8.12 -7.07 0.60
C LEU A 80 -9.32 -6.26 0.12
N LYS A 81 -9.88 -6.64 -1.02
CA LYS A 81 -11.09 -6.00 -1.52
C LYS A 81 -12.25 -6.19 -0.55
N GLN A 82 -12.39 -7.36 0.02
CA GLN A 82 -13.45 -7.62 1.01
C GLN A 82 -13.29 -6.72 2.22
N ILE A 83 -12.06 -6.51 2.67
CA ILE A 83 -11.79 -5.63 3.81
C ILE A 83 -12.22 -4.19 3.49
N VAL A 84 -11.86 -3.71 2.31
CA VAL A 84 -12.21 -2.35 1.88
C VAL A 84 -13.73 -2.19 1.77
N GLU A 85 -14.40 -3.18 1.25
CA GLU A 85 -15.86 -3.12 1.11
C GLU A 85 -16.55 -2.99 2.45
N ARG A 86 -16.04 -3.65 3.49
CA ARG A 86 -16.58 -3.53 4.83
C ARG A 86 -16.45 -2.10 5.35
N TRP A 87 -15.34 -1.46 5.06
CA TRP A 87 -15.13 -0.08 5.50
C TRP A 87 -16.04 0.89 4.75
N SER A 88 -16.26 0.63 3.47
CA SER A 88 -17.07 1.52 2.64
C SER A 88 -18.56 1.44 2.98
N ASP A 89 -19.01 0.28 3.41
CA ASP A 89 -20.43 0.05 3.68
C ASP A 89 -20.83 0.44 5.10
N GLY A 90 -19.86 0.62 5.93
CA GLY A 90 -20.19 0.84 7.29
C GLY A 90 -19.53 1.91 7.99
#